data_d7ae9dd55b6b3ca8f3efab53529a5372
#
_entry.id   d7ae9dd55b6b3ca8f3efab53529a5372
#
_cell.length_a   1.000
_cell.length_b   1.000
_cell.length_c   1.000
_cell.angle_alpha   90.00
_cell.angle_beta   90.00
_cell.angle_gamma   90.00
#
_symmetry.space_group_name_H-M   'P 1'
#
loop_
_entity.id
_entity.type
_entity.pdbx_description
1 polymer ?
#
loop_
_entity_poly.entity_id
_entity_poly.type
_entity_poly.pdbx_seq_one_letter_code
_entity_poly.pdbx_strand_id
1 'polypeptide(L)'
;AILLISPEQLRSTSVRSVLAQREVGLWVLDEAHCVSKWGHDFRPDYRYVSRFIKESSNGETAAVLCLTATAKPDVVQDIRRHFQERLGAELILIDGGASRSNLSFKVLPTQRSTKMADIFDTIEAQLPHEGVSGAVVYCATRNATERVAAFLKQQGIAAERYHAGLSADDKREIQESFRVGHLRVIAATNAFGMGVDKPDIRLVVHGDVPGSLENYLQEAGRAGRDREPAACVLLFNTEDVDRQFSLSARSRLARHEIGAILKALRRLDVRTGKGGEIVATPGEIVHEEKERDFQRDSNTDDTRVKTAVAWLEEAQLLNREENRVQVFPASLRVKNMQEVRAILASAELTEQRRKHL
;
A
#
# COMPACT_ATOMS: atom_id res chain seq x y z
N ALA A 1 5.62 12.48 -23.09
CA ALA A 1 4.47 12.10 -22.27
C ALA A 1 4.98 11.43 -20.99
N ILE A 2 4.21 11.50 -19.90
CA ILE A 2 4.47 10.80 -18.64
C ILE A 2 3.40 9.73 -18.49
N LEU A 3 3.82 8.49 -18.19
CA LEU A 3 2.93 7.38 -17.88
C LEU A 3 3.11 6.98 -16.42
N LEU A 4 2.04 7.03 -15.64
CA LEU A 4 1.99 6.60 -14.25
C LEU A 4 1.31 5.23 -14.17
N ILE A 5 2.04 4.23 -13.68
CA ILE A 5 1.56 2.85 -13.55
C ILE A 5 2.04 2.22 -12.25
N SER A 6 1.30 1.25 -11.74
CA SER A 6 1.80 0.41 -10.65
C SER A 6 2.73 -0.69 -11.19
N PRO A 7 3.68 -1.19 -10.39
CA PRO A 7 4.60 -2.26 -10.83
C PRO A 7 3.89 -3.52 -11.34
N GLU A 8 2.76 -3.86 -10.75
CA GLU A 8 1.94 -5.02 -11.14
C GLU A 8 1.41 -4.89 -12.57
N GLN A 9 1.13 -3.67 -13.03
CA GLN A 9 0.63 -3.40 -14.38
C GLN A 9 1.66 -3.66 -15.49
N LEU A 10 2.95 -3.73 -15.17
CA LEU A 10 4.00 -4.12 -16.13
C LEU A 10 3.85 -5.57 -16.62
N ARG A 11 3.03 -6.39 -15.96
CA ARG A 11 2.68 -7.73 -16.41
C ARG A 11 1.51 -7.74 -17.38
N SER A 12 0.76 -6.63 -17.50
CA SER A 12 -0.38 -6.51 -18.39
C SER A 12 0.05 -6.44 -19.86
N THR A 13 -0.54 -7.29 -20.69
CA THR A 13 -0.30 -7.31 -22.13
C THR A 13 -0.61 -5.96 -22.78
N SER A 14 -1.66 -5.28 -22.32
CA SER A 14 -2.04 -3.95 -22.83
C SER A 14 -0.98 -2.90 -22.54
N VAL A 15 -0.45 -2.86 -21.31
CA VAL A 15 0.62 -1.91 -20.92
C VAL A 15 1.90 -2.23 -21.67
N ARG A 16 2.28 -3.50 -21.78
CA ARG A 16 3.45 -3.94 -22.54
C ARG A 16 3.36 -3.55 -24.02
N SER A 17 2.20 -3.74 -24.63
CA SER A 17 1.96 -3.35 -26.03
C SER A 17 2.10 -1.84 -26.27
N VAL A 18 1.60 -1.02 -25.35
CA VAL A 18 1.77 0.44 -25.41
C VAL A 18 3.23 0.85 -25.26
N LEU A 19 3.93 0.28 -24.29
CA LEU A 19 5.34 0.58 -24.03
C LEU A 19 6.24 0.11 -25.17
N ALA A 20 5.96 -1.03 -25.80
CA ALA A 20 6.72 -1.54 -26.94
C ALA A 20 6.64 -0.63 -28.18
N GLN A 21 5.65 0.25 -28.28
CA GLN A 21 5.47 1.23 -29.37
C GLN A 21 6.12 2.58 -29.07
N ARG A 22 6.79 2.72 -27.94
CA ARG A 22 7.35 4.00 -27.48
C ARG A 22 8.79 3.81 -27.03
N GLU A 23 9.58 4.84 -27.28
CA GLU A 23 10.90 4.96 -26.67
C GLU A 23 10.74 5.52 -25.27
N VAL A 24 11.28 4.80 -24.29
CA VAL A 24 11.28 5.20 -22.88
C VAL A 24 12.62 5.86 -22.58
N GLY A 25 12.61 7.16 -22.31
CA GLY A 25 13.84 7.93 -22.02
C GLY A 25 14.25 7.87 -20.55
N LEU A 26 13.30 7.59 -19.64
CA LEU A 26 13.57 7.57 -18.18
C LEU A 26 12.56 6.66 -17.46
N TRP A 27 13.09 5.79 -16.61
CA TRP A 27 12.32 5.03 -15.63
C TRP A 27 12.41 5.68 -14.27
N VAL A 28 11.26 6.02 -13.67
CA VAL A 28 11.21 6.57 -12.31
C VAL A 28 10.51 5.58 -11.41
N LEU A 29 11.20 5.11 -10.38
CA LEU A 29 10.66 4.26 -9.34
C LEU A 29 10.45 5.11 -8.09
N ASP A 30 9.21 5.46 -7.83
CA ASP A 30 8.83 6.07 -6.56
C ASP A 30 8.73 5.00 -5.48
N GLU A 31 8.94 5.37 -4.21
CA GLU A 31 9.00 4.43 -3.08
C GLU A 31 9.98 3.26 -3.33
N ALA A 32 11.15 3.56 -3.88
CA ALA A 32 12.14 2.56 -4.29
C ALA A 32 12.63 1.65 -3.13
N HIS A 33 12.41 2.03 -1.86
CA HIS A 33 12.65 1.16 -0.72
C HIS A 33 11.87 -0.17 -0.80
N CYS A 34 10.75 -0.20 -1.53
CA CYS A 34 9.98 -1.41 -1.79
C CYS A 34 10.74 -2.48 -2.60
N VAL A 35 11.83 -2.12 -3.28
CA VAL A 35 12.74 -3.08 -3.97
C VAL A 35 13.50 -3.92 -2.97
N SER A 36 13.83 -3.36 -1.79
CA SER A 36 14.68 -4.01 -0.80
C SER A 36 13.89 -4.99 0.06
N LYS A 37 14.44 -6.20 0.23
CA LYS A 37 13.93 -7.21 1.17
C LYS A 37 14.08 -6.79 2.64
N TRP A 38 14.94 -5.84 2.90
CA TRP A 38 15.20 -5.27 4.22
C TRP A 38 14.36 -4.01 4.49
N GLY A 39 13.63 -3.53 3.46
CA GLY A 39 12.70 -2.42 3.58
C GLY A 39 11.47 -2.80 4.42
N HIS A 40 10.88 -1.82 5.06
CA HIS A 40 9.67 -1.99 5.88
C HIS A 40 8.41 -2.31 5.07
N ASP A 41 8.40 -2.01 3.76
CA ASP A 41 7.29 -2.27 2.82
C ASP A 41 7.81 -2.97 1.55
N PHE A 42 8.45 -4.14 1.73
CA PHE A 42 8.94 -4.93 0.61
C PHE A 42 7.78 -5.36 -0.30
N ARG A 43 7.88 -5.02 -1.59
CA ARG A 43 6.93 -5.41 -2.62
C ARG A 43 7.64 -6.17 -3.73
N PRO A 44 7.39 -7.47 -3.87
CA PRO A 44 8.07 -8.30 -4.88
C PRO A 44 7.94 -7.79 -6.31
N ASP A 45 6.80 -7.16 -6.66
CA ASP A 45 6.58 -6.63 -8.00
C ASP A 45 7.50 -5.43 -8.34
N TYR A 46 8.04 -4.73 -7.33
CA TYR A 46 9.09 -3.72 -7.55
C TYR A 46 10.40 -4.36 -8.07
N ARG A 47 10.73 -5.57 -7.65
CA ARG A 47 11.90 -6.29 -8.17
C ARG A 47 11.69 -6.77 -9.60
N TYR A 48 10.44 -7.00 -10.00
CA TYR A 48 10.10 -7.33 -11.39
C TYR A 48 10.37 -6.17 -12.35
N VAL A 49 10.28 -4.91 -11.88
CA VAL A 49 10.52 -3.72 -12.71
C VAL A 49 11.88 -3.79 -13.43
N SER A 50 12.94 -4.15 -12.72
CA SER A 50 14.29 -4.26 -13.32
C SER A 50 14.37 -5.36 -14.40
N ARG A 51 13.68 -6.48 -14.18
CA ARG A 51 13.56 -7.54 -15.19
C ARG A 51 12.81 -7.03 -16.42
N PHE A 52 11.69 -6.34 -16.22
CA PHE A 52 10.91 -5.76 -17.30
C PHE A 52 11.70 -4.72 -18.11
N ILE A 53 12.43 -3.83 -17.43
CA ILE A 53 13.32 -2.85 -18.10
C ILE A 53 14.32 -3.58 -18.97
N LYS A 54 14.97 -4.63 -18.47
CA LYS A 54 15.93 -5.43 -19.24
C LYS A 54 15.29 -6.11 -20.46
N GLU A 55 14.11 -6.70 -20.29
CA GLU A 55 13.37 -7.39 -21.37
C GLU A 55 12.90 -6.41 -22.45
N SER A 56 12.55 -5.17 -22.08
CA SER A 56 12.06 -4.14 -23.00
C SER A 56 13.16 -3.30 -23.64
N SER A 57 14.41 -3.42 -23.19
CA SER A 57 15.54 -2.68 -23.73
C SER A 57 16.10 -3.38 -24.96
N ASN A 58 16.14 -2.69 -26.10
CA ASN A 58 16.73 -3.18 -27.36
C ASN A 58 18.27 -2.95 -27.40
N GLY A 59 18.96 -3.18 -26.29
CA GLY A 59 20.43 -3.02 -26.19
C GLY A 59 20.91 -1.84 -25.37
N GLU A 60 20.16 -0.73 -25.34
CA GLU A 60 20.45 0.40 -24.46
C GLU A 60 19.36 0.52 -23.40
N THR A 61 19.77 0.51 -22.14
CA THR A 61 18.84 0.71 -21.01
C THR A 61 18.69 2.20 -20.77
N ALA A 62 17.44 2.71 -20.80
CA ALA A 62 17.15 4.07 -20.42
C ALA A 62 17.56 4.34 -18.97
N ALA A 63 17.82 5.61 -18.65
CA ALA A 63 18.20 6.00 -17.30
C ALA A 63 17.15 5.57 -16.26
N VAL A 64 17.61 5.20 -15.07
CA VAL A 64 16.76 4.79 -13.94
C VAL A 64 16.94 5.76 -12.79
N LEU A 65 15.85 6.32 -12.31
CA LEU A 65 15.79 7.18 -11.13
C LEU A 65 14.99 6.48 -10.03
N CYS A 66 15.63 6.23 -8.90
CA CYS A 66 15.00 5.66 -7.72
C CYS A 66 14.77 6.77 -6.68
N LEU A 67 13.51 6.97 -6.28
CA LEU A 67 13.11 7.96 -5.29
C LEU A 67 12.63 7.25 -4.02
N THR A 68 13.06 7.72 -2.87
CA THR A 68 12.54 7.26 -1.57
C THR A 68 12.75 8.34 -0.51
N ALA A 69 11.76 8.53 0.33
CA ALA A 69 11.85 9.46 1.46
C ALA A 69 12.55 8.84 2.68
N THR A 70 12.58 7.51 2.76
CA THR A 70 13.09 6.77 3.92
C THR A 70 13.88 5.55 3.45
N ALA A 71 15.20 5.61 3.56
CA ALA A 71 16.03 4.45 3.27
C ALA A 71 17.21 4.37 4.25
N LYS A 72 17.29 3.26 4.99
CA LYS A 72 18.47 2.91 5.77
C LYS A 72 19.65 2.61 4.85
N PRO A 73 20.89 2.70 5.33
CA PRO A 73 22.07 2.41 4.53
C PRO A 73 22.05 1.02 3.87
N ASP A 74 21.57 0.00 4.58
CA ASP A 74 21.43 -1.37 4.06
C ASP A 74 20.36 -1.48 2.96
N VAL A 75 19.26 -0.74 3.07
CA VAL A 75 18.23 -0.63 2.03
C VAL A 75 18.79 0.04 0.78
N VAL A 76 19.53 1.15 0.94
CA VAL A 76 20.20 1.85 -0.18
C VAL A 76 21.18 0.92 -0.89
N GLN A 77 22.01 0.18 -0.13
CA GLN A 77 22.95 -0.78 -0.69
C GLN A 77 22.25 -1.93 -1.43
N ASP A 78 21.13 -2.45 -0.92
CA ASP A 78 20.37 -3.50 -1.58
C ASP A 78 19.76 -3.02 -2.89
N ILE A 79 19.20 -1.80 -2.93
CA ILE A 79 18.68 -1.17 -4.16
C ILE A 79 19.81 -1.05 -5.19
N ARG A 80 20.96 -0.44 -4.82
CA ARG A 80 22.10 -0.27 -5.73
C ARG A 80 22.60 -1.59 -6.28
N ARG A 81 22.79 -2.60 -5.41
CA ARG A 81 23.18 -3.96 -5.80
C ARG A 81 22.18 -4.59 -6.75
N HIS A 82 20.88 -4.47 -6.46
CA HIS A 82 19.83 -5.04 -7.29
C HIS A 82 19.89 -4.50 -8.74
N PHE A 83 20.01 -3.18 -8.92
CA PHE A 83 20.08 -2.58 -10.26
C PHE A 83 21.40 -2.86 -10.95
N GLN A 84 22.51 -2.89 -10.22
CA GLN A 84 23.82 -3.28 -10.76
C GLN A 84 23.80 -4.73 -11.28
N GLU A 85 23.30 -5.67 -10.50
CA GLU A 85 23.24 -7.09 -10.88
C GLU A 85 22.26 -7.36 -12.03
N ARG A 86 21.14 -6.66 -12.06
CA ARG A 86 20.07 -6.93 -13.04
C ARG A 86 20.22 -6.15 -14.34
N LEU A 87 20.67 -4.92 -14.29
CA LEU A 87 20.76 -4.02 -15.45
C LEU A 87 22.18 -3.58 -15.79
N GLY A 88 23.17 -3.89 -14.95
CA GLY A 88 24.51 -3.29 -15.06
C GLY A 88 24.54 -1.80 -14.73
N ALA A 89 23.45 -1.24 -14.17
CA ALA A 89 23.34 0.18 -13.89
C ALA A 89 23.95 0.53 -12.53
N GLU A 90 24.93 1.41 -12.52
CA GLU A 90 25.49 1.98 -11.30
C GLU A 90 24.68 3.21 -10.88
N LEU A 91 23.93 3.07 -9.76
CA LEU A 91 23.13 4.16 -9.22
C LEU A 91 24.00 5.10 -8.37
N ILE A 92 23.96 6.38 -8.68
CA ILE A 92 24.58 7.45 -7.88
C ILE A 92 23.60 7.82 -6.77
N LEU A 93 24.09 7.82 -5.51
CA LEU A 93 23.28 8.27 -4.38
C LEU A 93 23.34 9.81 -4.29
N ILE A 94 22.16 10.42 -4.35
CA ILE A 94 21.96 11.84 -4.07
C ILE A 94 21.15 11.92 -2.78
N ASP A 95 21.83 12.27 -1.67
CA ASP A 95 21.18 12.49 -0.38
C ASP A 95 20.80 13.97 -0.27
N GLY A 96 19.50 14.25 -0.39
CA GLY A 96 18.93 15.60 -0.27
C GLY A 96 18.87 16.12 1.16
N GLY A 97 19.20 15.29 2.14
CA GLY A 97 19.05 15.60 3.57
C GLY A 97 17.57 15.58 3.99
N ALA A 98 17.27 14.81 5.01
CA ALA A 98 15.89 14.67 5.54
C ALA A 98 15.58 15.63 6.70
N SER A 99 16.45 16.62 6.96
CA SER A 99 16.26 17.53 8.11
C SER A 99 15.04 18.42 7.93
N ARG A 100 14.04 18.23 8.79
CA ARG A 100 12.82 19.03 8.87
C ARG A 100 12.86 19.87 10.14
N SER A 101 13.61 20.97 10.11
CA SER A 101 13.82 21.87 11.27
C SER A 101 12.53 22.54 11.78
N ASN A 102 11.48 22.54 10.97
CA ASN A 102 10.17 23.06 11.35
C ASN A 102 9.30 22.06 12.14
N LEU A 103 9.74 20.79 12.29
CA LEU A 103 9.01 19.80 13.06
C LEU A 103 9.56 19.68 14.48
N SER A 104 8.66 19.72 15.47
CA SER A 104 8.98 19.41 16.86
C SER A 104 8.47 18.02 17.22
N PHE A 105 9.35 17.16 17.73
CA PHE A 105 9.01 15.79 18.12
C PHE A 105 8.89 15.67 19.63
N LYS A 106 7.77 15.10 20.11
CA LYS A 106 7.53 14.85 21.53
C LYS A 106 7.03 13.44 21.75
N VAL A 107 7.46 12.81 22.83
CA VAL A 107 6.93 11.53 23.31
C VAL A 107 6.30 11.76 24.67
N LEU A 108 5.03 11.44 24.79
CA LEU A 108 4.26 11.60 26.03
C LEU A 108 3.79 10.21 26.50
N PRO A 109 3.97 9.87 27.78
CA PRO A 109 3.43 8.63 28.30
C PRO A 109 1.90 8.69 28.33
N THR A 110 1.26 7.56 28.02
CA THR A 110 -0.19 7.41 28.10
C THR A 110 -0.57 6.06 28.68
N GLN A 111 -1.78 5.96 29.19
CA GLN A 111 -2.40 4.69 29.59
C GLN A 111 -3.61 4.41 28.73
N ARG A 112 -3.98 3.14 28.60
CA ARG A 112 -5.15 2.74 27.80
C ARG A 112 -6.44 3.44 28.25
N SER A 113 -6.60 3.67 29.55
CA SER A 113 -7.76 4.36 30.15
C SER A 113 -7.81 5.85 29.86
N THR A 114 -6.67 6.53 29.73
CA THR A 114 -6.58 7.99 29.52
C THR A 114 -6.33 8.37 28.07
N LYS A 115 -5.96 7.42 27.21
CA LYS A 115 -5.52 7.66 25.82
C LYS A 115 -6.44 8.61 25.03
N MET A 116 -7.77 8.48 25.17
CA MET A 116 -8.72 9.34 24.45
C MET A 116 -8.66 10.79 24.96
N ALA A 117 -8.56 10.99 26.28
CA ALA A 117 -8.36 12.30 26.87
C ALA A 117 -6.99 12.89 26.48
N ASP A 118 -5.93 12.08 26.54
CA ASP A 118 -4.57 12.51 26.16
C ASP A 118 -4.50 12.94 24.68
N ILE A 119 -5.24 12.27 23.77
CA ILE A 119 -5.38 12.69 22.36
C ILE A 119 -6.07 14.05 22.29
N PHE A 120 -7.19 14.21 22.97
CA PHE A 120 -7.94 15.45 22.98
C PHE A 120 -7.12 16.61 23.55
N ASP A 121 -6.52 16.44 24.71
CA ASP A 121 -5.68 17.45 25.36
C ASP A 121 -4.48 17.85 24.48
N THR A 122 -3.90 16.88 23.76
CA THR A 122 -2.81 17.14 22.81
C THR A 122 -3.30 17.98 21.63
N ILE A 123 -4.50 17.72 21.11
CA ILE A 123 -5.09 18.49 20.00
C ILE A 123 -5.38 19.91 20.48
N GLU A 124 -6.05 20.08 21.63
CA GLU A 124 -6.36 21.39 22.19
C GLU A 124 -5.11 22.23 22.47
N ALA A 125 -4.04 21.60 22.93
CA ALA A 125 -2.79 22.30 23.27
C ALA A 125 -1.93 22.67 22.05
N GLN A 126 -2.04 21.94 20.93
CA GLN A 126 -1.08 22.06 19.82
C GLN A 126 -1.72 22.51 18.49
N LEU A 127 -3.03 22.27 18.29
CA LEU A 127 -3.71 22.71 17.08
C LEU A 127 -4.27 24.12 17.27
N PRO A 128 -3.94 25.09 16.41
CA PRO A 128 -4.53 26.43 16.50
C PRO A 128 -6.07 26.37 16.48
N HIS A 129 -6.71 27.09 17.38
CA HIS A 129 -8.19 27.13 17.46
C HIS A 129 -8.81 27.81 16.24
N GLU A 130 -8.12 28.80 15.68
CA GLU A 130 -8.55 29.52 14.49
C GLU A 130 -7.88 29.04 13.22
N GLY A 131 -8.53 29.29 12.08
CA GLY A 131 -8.00 28.95 10.77
C GLY A 131 -8.42 27.56 10.28
N VAL A 132 -7.84 27.16 9.16
CA VAL A 132 -8.18 25.93 8.42
C VAL A 132 -7.15 24.81 8.57
N SER A 133 -6.10 25.04 9.35
CA SER A 133 -5.05 24.05 9.60
C SER A 133 -5.61 22.80 10.24
N GLY A 134 -5.00 21.66 9.95
CA GLY A 134 -5.50 20.36 10.37
C GLY A 134 -4.54 19.58 11.26
N ALA A 135 -5.10 18.55 11.90
CA ALA A 135 -4.34 17.52 12.60
C ALA A 135 -4.67 16.12 12.09
N VAL A 136 -3.71 15.20 12.20
CA VAL A 136 -3.90 13.78 11.90
C VAL A 136 -3.59 12.97 13.16
N VAL A 137 -4.50 12.06 13.53
CA VAL A 137 -4.30 11.10 14.63
C VAL A 137 -4.16 9.70 14.03
N TYR A 138 -2.94 9.15 14.08
CA TYR A 138 -2.69 7.80 13.59
C TYR A 138 -3.02 6.75 14.64
N CYS A 139 -3.78 5.73 14.21
CA CYS A 139 -4.24 4.61 15.03
C CYS A 139 -3.89 3.29 14.36
N ALA A 140 -3.58 2.25 15.15
CA ALA A 140 -3.19 0.94 14.66
C ALA A 140 -4.34 0.16 13.97
N THR A 141 -5.60 0.44 14.29
CA THR A 141 -6.76 -0.33 13.80
C THR A 141 -7.89 0.56 13.30
N ARG A 142 -8.73 0.02 12.39
CA ARG A 142 -9.94 0.70 11.88
C ARG A 142 -10.89 1.09 13.03
N ASN A 143 -11.16 0.15 13.94
CA ASN A 143 -12.03 0.39 15.10
C ASN A 143 -11.49 1.50 16.01
N ALA A 144 -10.17 1.62 16.18
CA ALA A 144 -9.58 2.70 16.94
C ALA A 144 -9.81 4.06 16.26
N THR A 145 -9.69 4.15 14.93
CA THR A 145 -9.97 5.39 14.19
C THR A 145 -11.43 5.83 14.34
N GLU A 146 -12.38 4.88 14.26
CA GLU A 146 -13.81 5.15 14.44
C GLU A 146 -14.11 5.70 15.84
N ARG A 147 -13.52 5.05 16.88
CA ARG A 147 -13.71 5.48 18.27
C ARG A 147 -13.10 6.86 18.55
N VAL A 148 -11.89 7.13 18.04
CA VAL A 148 -11.23 8.43 18.20
C VAL A 148 -12.04 9.52 17.51
N ALA A 149 -12.47 9.31 16.26
CA ALA A 149 -13.28 10.28 15.54
C ALA A 149 -14.61 10.56 16.23
N ALA A 150 -15.31 9.52 16.71
CA ALA A 150 -16.57 9.66 17.44
C ALA A 150 -16.37 10.44 18.75
N PHE A 151 -15.32 10.13 19.50
CA PHE A 151 -15.00 10.83 20.75
C PHE A 151 -14.70 12.32 20.49
N LEU A 152 -13.86 12.64 19.50
CA LEU A 152 -13.52 14.02 19.16
C LEU A 152 -14.75 14.82 18.70
N LYS A 153 -15.68 14.21 17.96
CA LYS A 153 -16.97 14.82 17.60
C LYS A 153 -17.81 15.14 18.81
N GLN A 154 -17.85 14.25 19.81
CA GLN A 154 -18.57 14.50 21.08
C GLN A 154 -17.97 15.66 21.87
N GLN A 155 -16.65 15.89 21.72
CA GLN A 155 -15.96 17.05 22.30
C GLN A 155 -16.08 18.33 21.45
N GLY A 156 -16.87 18.31 20.36
CA GLY A 156 -17.10 19.49 19.51
C GLY A 156 -16.04 19.73 18.43
N ILE A 157 -15.08 18.81 18.24
CA ILE A 157 -14.08 18.91 17.18
C ILE A 157 -14.63 18.35 15.89
N ALA A 158 -14.50 19.10 14.78
CA ALA A 158 -14.82 18.62 13.44
C ALA A 158 -13.82 17.54 13.01
N ALA A 159 -14.11 16.28 13.31
CA ALA A 159 -13.23 15.14 13.10
C ALA A 159 -13.90 14.06 12.25
N GLU A 160 -13.13 13.27 11.47
CA GLU A 160 -13.64 12.11 10.74
C GLU A 160 -12.60 10.95 10.75
N ARG A 161 -13.11 9.73 10.61
CA ARG A 161 -12.29 8.52 10.47
C ARG A 161 -11.79 8.35 9.04
N TYR A 162 -10.60 7.74 8.88
CA TYR A 162 -10.08 7.39 7.56
C TYR A 162 -9.32 6.06 7.59
N HIS A 163 -9.80 5.06 6.84
CA HIS A 163 -9.18 3.74 6.76
C HIS A 163 -9.53 3.01 5.47
N ALA A 164 -8.83 1.92 5.16
CA ALA A 164 -9.00 1.17 3.92
C ALA A 164 -10.42 0.59 3.72
N GLY A 165 -11.20 0.39 4.80
CA GLY A 165 -12.57 -0.13 4.75
C GLY A 165 -13.63 0.86 4.27
N LEU A 166 -13.32 2.15 4.11
CA LEU A 166 -14.24 3.14 3.57
C LEU A 166 -14.39 2.99 2.06
N SER A 167 -15.54 3.39 1.53
CA SER A 167 -15.77 3.48 0.09
C SER A 167 -14.83 4.50 -0.57
N ALA A 168 -14.67 4.43 -1.89
CA ALA A 168 -13.85 5.40 -2.61
C ALA A 168 -14.44 6.81 -2.57
N ASP A 169 -15.77 6.91 -2.55
CA ASP A 169 -16.48 8.19 -2.49
C ASP A 169 -16.37 8.82 -1.12
N ASP A 170 -16.57 8.05 -0.02
CA ASP A 170 -16.35 8.53 1.34
C ASP A 170 -14.92 9.05 1.53
N LYS A 171 -13.92 8.31 1.04
CA LYS A 171 -12.52 8.72 1.10
C LYS A 171 -12.27 10.06 0.42
N ARG A 172 -12.87 10.26 -0.74
CA ARG A 172 -12.73 11.50 -1.53
C ARG A 172 -13.38 12.67 -0.80
N GLU A 173 -14.59 12.48 -0.27
CA GLU A 173 -15.33 13.50 0.47
C GLU A 173 -14.59 13.93 1.74
N ILE A 174 -14.09 12.96 2.53
CA ILE A 174 -13.32 13.23 3.74
C ILE A 174 -12.01 13.97 3.42
N GLN A 175 -11.29 13.55 2.39
CA GLN A 175 -10.05 14.20 1.96
C GLN A 175 -10.31 15.64 1.52
N GLU A 176 -11.35 15.88 0.73
CA GLU A 176 -11.69 17.22 0.27
C GLU A 176 -12.14 18.12 1.44
N SER A 177 -12.99 17.63 2.32
CA SER A 177 -13.43 18.37 3.51
C SER A 177 -12.26 18.72 4.44
N PHE A 178 -11.28 17.83 4.56
CA PHE A 178 -10.05 18.10 5.31
C PHE A 178 -9.15 19.11 4.61
N ARG A 179 -9.01 19.00 3.29
CA ARG A 179 -8.19 19.91 2.49
C ARG A 179 -8.66 21.36 2.59
N VAL A 180 -9.98 21.58 2.52
CA VAL A 180 -10.57 22.93 2.61
C VAL A 180 -10.76 23.43 4.04
N GLY A 181 -10.51 22.58 5.06
CA GLY A 181 -10.59 22.96 6.48
C GLY A 181 -11.97 22.82 7.13
N HIS A 182 -12.97 22.23 6.45
CA HIS A 182 -14.24 21.88 7.08
C HIS A 182 -14.07 20.79 8.14
N LEU A 183 -13.14 19.86 7.90
CA LEU A 183 -12.65 18.94 8.93
C LEU A 183 -11.31 19.43 9.46
N ARG A 184 -11.21 19.45 10.79
CA ARG A 184 -10.00 19.87 11.49
C ARG A 184 -9.11 18.69 11.86
N VAL A 185 -9.69 17.52 12.09
CA VAL A 185 -8.95 16.33 12.52
C VAL A 185 -9.37 15.12 11.71
N ILE A 186 -8.38 14.34 11.27
CA ILE A 186 -8.59 13.01 10.71
C ILE A 186 -7.99 11.97 11.66
N ALA A 187 -8.81 11.04 12.15
CA ALA A 187 -8.36 9.83 12.82
C ALA A 187 -8.14 8.73 11.77
N ALA A 188 -6.91 8.29 11.57
CA ALA A 188 -6.54 7.46 10.43
C ALA A 188 -5.70 6.24 10.79
N THR A 189 -5.79 5.19 9.96
CA THR A 189 -4.73 4.19 9.86
C THR A 189 -3.67 4.66 8.86
N ASN A 190 -2.61 3.87 8.66
CA ASN A 190 -1.61 4.09 7.60
C ASN A 190 -2.20 4.22 6.18
N ALA A 191 -3.49 3.88 5.98
CA ALA A 191 -4.21 4.12 4.72
C ALA A 191 -4.35 5.61 4.38
N PHE A 192 -4.28 6.51 5.37
CA PHE A 192 -4.20 7.95 5.18
C PHE A 192 -2.75 8.34 4.92
N GLY A 193 -2.34 8.20 3.69
CA GLY A 193 -0.93 8.36 3.37
C GLY A 193 -0.72 8.88 1.96
N MET A 194 -0.81 8.00 1.00
CA MET A 194 -0.58 8.36 -0.40
C MET A 194 -1.71 9.27 -0.92
N GLY A 195 -1.32 10.36 -1.59
CA GLY A 195 -2.28 11.24 -2.29
C GLY A 195 -2.96 12.31 -1.41
N VAL A 196 -2.63 12.41 -0.13
CA VAL A 196 -3.15 13.53 0.69
C VAL A 196 -2.14 14.66 0.70
N ASP A 197 -2.53 15.77 0.07
CA ASP A 197 -1.74 17.00 0.04
C ASP A 197 -2.49 18.13 0.75
N LYS A 198 -2.22 18.30 2.05
CA LYS A 198 -2.61 19.43 2.86
C LYS A 198 -1.34 19.99 3.51
N PRO A 199 -0.82 21.12 3.02
CA PRO A 199 0.48 21.64 3.45
C PRO A 199 0.47 22.14 4.90
N ASP A 200 -0.66 22.60 5.38
CA ASP A 200 -0.88 23.25 6.68
C ASP A 200 -1.35 22.29 7.79
N ILE A 201 -0.89 21.04 7.78
CA ILE A 201 -1.05 20.13 8.92
C ILE A 201 -0.13 20.62 10.04
N ARG A 202 -0.71 21.11 11.14
CA ARG A 202 0.05 21.65 12.29
C ARG A 202 0.36 20.61 13.36
N LEU A 203 -0.35 19.48 13.34
CA LEU A 203 -0.18 18.45 14.35
C LEU A 203 -0.35 17.05 13.75
N VAL A 204 0.59 16.18 14.05
CA VAL A 204 0.46 14.72 13.87
C VAL A 204 0.56 14.05 15.22
N VAL A 205 -0.48 13.33 15.61
CA VAL A 205 -0.51 12.53 16.84
C VAL A 205 -0.45 11.05 16.48
N HIS A 206 0.51 10.34 17.02
CA HIS A 206 0.49 8.88 17.00
C HIS A 206 -0.18 8.39 18.28
N GLY A 207 -1.46 8.01 18.17
CA GLY A 207 -2.24 7.45 19.28
C GLY A 207 -1.84 6.02 19.62
N ASP A 208 -1.20 5.32 18.70
CA ASP A 208 -0.58 4.01 18.87
C ASP A 208 0.86 4.05 18.33
N VAL A 209 1.76 3.22 18.88
CA VAL A 209 3.14 3.12 18.42
C VAL A 209 3.16 2.58 16.97
N PRO A 210 3.84 3.26 16.02
CA PRO A 210 3.95 2.80 14.64
C PRO A 210 4.74 1.49 14.50
N GLY A 211 4.55 0.78 13.39
CA GLY A 211 5.19 -0.50 13.12
C GLY A 211 6.71 -0.42 12.91
N SER A 212 7.23 0.75 12.56
CA SER A 212 8.65 1.02 12.39
C SER A 212 8.96 2.51 12.53
N LEU A 213 10.25 2.85 12.68
CA LEU A 213 10.70 4.23 12.69
C LEU A 213 10.45 4.91 11.32
N GLU A 214 10.59 4.17 10.24
CA GLU A 214 10.33 4.66 8.89
C GLU A 214 8.85 5.05 8.73
N ASN A 215 7.94 4.20 9.20
CA ASN A 215 6.50 4.52 9.20
C ASN A 215 6.23 5.76 10.04
N TYR A 216 6.83 5.85 11.24
CA TYR A 216 6.73 7.03 12.08
C TYR A 216 7.17 8.31 11.35
N LEU A 217 8.36 8.29 10.72
CA LEU A 217 8.88 9.46 10.00
C LEU A 217 8.06 9.81 8.76
N GLN A 218 7.55 8.81 8.04
CA GLN A 218 6.70 9.02 6.87
C GLN A 218 5.35 9.65 7.27
N GLU A 219 4.76 9.20 8.37
CA GLU A 219 3.51 9.73 8.91
C GLU A 219 3.70 11.11 9.53
N ALA A 220 4.72 11.31 10.36
CA ALA A 220 5.10 12.59 10.94
C ALA A 220 5.48 13.64 9.88
N GLY A 221 6.13 13.20 8.79
CA GLY A 221 6.55 14.05 7.67
C GLY A 221 5.40 14.71 6.89
N ARG A 222 4.14 14.36 7.19
CA ARG A 222 2.96 15.06 6.65
C ARG A 222 2.72 16.40 7.30
N ALA A 223 3.23 16.60 8.51
CA ALA A 223 3.14 17.87 9.21
C ALA A 223 4.01 18.94 8.54
N GLY A 224 3.53 20.18 8.51
CA GLY A 224 4.29 21.35 8.12
C GLY A 224 4.95 21.27 6.75
N ARG A 225 4.30 20.77 5.71
CA ARG A 225 4.83 20.72 4.34
C ARG A 225 5.09 22.12 3.77
N ASP A 226 4.37 23.11 4.24
CA ASP A 226 4.56 24.54 3.95
C ASP A 226 5.79 25.13 4.65
N ARG A 227 6.56 24.33 5.41
CA ARG A 227 7.72 24.70 6.21
C ARG A 227 7.41 25.54 7.46
N GLU A 228 6.14 25.79 7.76
CA GLU A 228 5.74 26.40 9.02
C GLU A 228 5.86 25.42 10.19
N PRO A 229 6.03 25.92 11.42
CA PRO A 229 6.15 25.06 12.61
C PRO A 229 5.00 24.09 12.76
N ALA A 230 5.30 22.83 13.07
CA ALA A 230 4.32 21.79 13.31
C ALA A 230 4.80 20.80 14.38
N ALA A 231 3.87 20.24 15.13
CA ALA A 231 4.15 19.28 16.20
C ALA A 231 3.89 17.84 15.76
N CYS A 232 4.76 16.94 16.18
CA CYS A 232 4.63 15.48 16.01
C CYS A 232 4.68 14.87 17.42
N VAL A 233 3.56 14.33 17.89
CA VAL A 233 3.43 13.80 19.27
C VAL A 233 3.17 12.30 19.20
N LEU A 234 4.00 11.51 19.86
CA LEU A 234 3.78 10.08 20.08
C LEU A 234 3.25 9.88 21.50
N LEU A 235 2.04 9.34 21.60
CA LEU A 235 1.47 8.86 22.86
C LEU A 235 1.99 7.44 23.10
N PHE A 236 2.96 7.30 23.98
CA PHE A 236 3.67 6.05 24.20
C PHE A 236 3.02 5.21 25.29
N ASN A 237 2.69 3.95 24.94
CA ASN A 237 2.28 2.91 25.87
C ASN A 237 3.02 1.61 25.54
N THR A 238 3.56 0.93 26.55
CA THR A 238 4.27 -0.34 26.37
C THR A 238 3.39 -1.45 25.79
N GLU A 239 2.09 -1.48 26.12
CA GLU A 239 1.14 -2.44 25.55
C GLU A 239 0.98 -2.29 24.03
N ASP A 240 1.15 -1.08 23.48
CA ASP A 240 1.08 -0.85 22.03
C ASP A 240 2.29 -1.48 21.32
N VAL A 241 3.45 -1.52 21.96
CA VAL A 241 4.64 -2.18 21.42
C VAL A 241 4.40 -3.68 21.30
N ASP A 242 3.84 -4.32 22.30
CA ASP A 242 3.50 -5.75 22.27
C ASP A 242 2.47 -6.06 21.17
N ARG A 243 1.49 -5.15 20.99
CA ARG A 243 0.52 -5.27 19.90
C ARG A 243 1.17 -5.17 18.53
N GLN A 244 2.11 -4.24 18.32
CA GLN A 244 2.84 -4.10 17.06
C GLN A 244 3.72 -5.32 16.78
N PHE A 245 4.39 -5.86 17.78
CA PHE A 245 5.12 -7.14 17.64
C PHE A 245 4.20 -8.27 17.21
N SER A 246 3.01 -8.37 17.81
CA SER A 246 2.02 -9.40 17.45
C SER A 246 1.50 -9.23 16.02
N LEU A 247 1.24 -7.99 15.58
CA LEU A 247 0.80 -7.70 14.20
C LEU A 247 1.92 -8.02 13.18
N SER A 248 3.16 -7.62 13.48
CA SER A 248 4.32 -7.90 12.63
C SER A 248 4.63 -9.39 12.55
N ALA A 249 4.49 -10.13 13.64
CA ALA A 249 4.69 -11.57 13.66
C ALA A 249 3.68 -12.31 12.76
N ARG A 250 2.42 -11.84 12.72
CA ARG A 250 1.37 -12.42 11.86
C ARG A 250 1.62 -12.20 10.36
N SER A 251 2.34 -11.16 9.97
CA SER A 251 2.64 -10.85 8.57
C SER A 251 3.91 -11.53 8.04
N ARG A 252 4.74 -12.10 8.92
CA ARG A 252 5.98 -12.80 8.51
C ARG A 252 5.65 -14.16 7.94
N LEU A 253 6.23 -14.45 6.77
CA LEU A 253 6.19 -15.78 6.16
C LEU A 253 7.33 -16.63 6.69
N ALA A 254 7.00 -17.77 7.28
CA ALA A 254 7.97 -18.77 7.66
C ALA A 254 8.32 -19.67 6.46
N ARG A 255 9.53 -20.27 6.49
CA ARG A 255 9.99 -21.16 5.42
C ARG A 255 9.04 -22.33 5.15
N HIS A 256 8.45 -22.90 6.19
CA HIS A 256 7.51 -24.02 6.05
C HIS A 256 6.22 -23.59 5.35
N GLU A 257 5.73 -22.36 5.57
CA GLU A 257 4.54 -21.82 4.91
C GLU A 257 4.78 -21.61 3.41
N ILE A 258 5.97 -21.14 3.01
CA ILE A 258 6.34 -21.04 1.59
C ILE A 258 6.37 -22.43 0.97
N GLY A 259 6.90 -23.42 1.69
CA GLY A 259 6.88 -24.83 1.26
C GLY A 259 5.49 -25.40 1.13
N ALA A 260 4.57 -25.06 2.04
CA ALA A 260 3.16 -25.46 1.99
C ALA A 260 2.45 -24.87 0.78
N ILE A 261 2.67 -23.59 0.47
CA ILE A 261 2.14 -22.92 -0.74
C ILE A 261 2.67 -23.58 -2.01
N LEU A 262 3.97 -23.90 -2.08
CA LEU A 262 4.53 -24.61 -3.23
C LEU A 262 3.91 -26.00 -3.41
N LYS A 263 3.67 -26.75 -2.33
CA LYS A 263 2.98 -28.03 -2.36
C LYS A 263 1.52 -27.88 -2.82
N ALA A 264 0.81 -26.84 -2.36
CA ALA A 264 -0.55 -26.54 -2.79
C ALA A 264 -0.61 -26.25 -4.30
N LEU A 265 0.30 -25.44 -4.81
CA LEU A 265 0.42 -25.17 -6.26
C LEU A 265 0.67 -26.45 -7.05
N ARG A 266 1.57 -27.33 -6.61
CA ARG A 266 1.79 -28.63 -7.28
C ARG A 266 0.55 -29.52 -7.27
N ARG A 267 -0.24 -29.53 -6.19
CA ARG A 267 -1.52 -30.29 -6.16
C ARG A 267 -2.52 -29.71 -7.14
N LEU A 268 -2.61 -28.39 -7.24
CA LEU A 268 -3.46 -27.70 -8.21
C LEU A 268 -3.07 -28.06 -9.65
N ASP A 269 -1.77 -28.08 -9.96
CA ASP A 269 -1.26 -28.49 -11.27
C ASP A 269 -1.68 -29.92 -11.63
N VAL A 270 -1.45 -30.86 -10.73
CA VAL A 270 -1.87 -32.27 -10.92
C VAL A 270 -3.39 -32.38 -11.12
N ARG A 271 -4.19 -31.64 -10.34
CA ARG A 271 -5.65 -31.66 -10.43
C ARG A 271 -6.19 -31.06 -11.72
N THR A 272 -5.56 -29.99 -12.21
CA THR A 272 -5.99 -29.30 -13.44
C THR A 272 -5.50 -29.99 -14.71
N GLY A 273 -4.47 -30.82 -14.62
CA GLY A 273 -3.93 -31.60 -15.75
C GLY A 273 -3.36 -30.76 -16.89
N LYS A 274 -3.04 -29.48 -16.67
CA LYS A 274 -2.59 -28.54 -17.69
C LYS A 274 -1.07 -28.47 -17.86
N GLY A 275 -0.33 -29.41 -17.26
CA GLY A 275 1.10 -29.57 -17.55
C GLY A 275 1.97 -28.37 -17.14
N GLY A 276 1.76 -27.83 -15.93
CA GLY A 276 2.55 -26.75 -15.37
C GLY A 276 1.89 -25.37 -15.42
N GLU A 277 0.76 -25.19 -16.11
CA GLU A 277 0.00 -23.95 -16.09
C GLU A 277 -1.10 -24.00 -15.01
N ILE A 278 -1.00 -23.11 -14.01
CA ILE A 278 -1.97 -23.03 -12.90
C ILE A 278 -2.64 -21.65 -12.97
N VAL A 279 -3.97 -21.67 -13.04
CA VAL A 279 -4.79 -20.46 -12.84
C VAL A 279 -5.54 -20.62 -11.52
N ALA A 280 -5.13 -19.87 -10.52
CA ALA A 280 -5.72 -19.95 -9.19
C ALA A 280 -5.71 -18.59 -8.49
N THR A 281 -6.73 -18.35 -7.67
CA THR A 281 -6.77 -17.22 -6.75
C THR A 281 -5.96 -17.53 -5.48
N PRO A 282 -5.48 -16.53 -4.73
CA PRO A 282 -4.87 -16.77 -3.43
C PRO A 282 -5.74 -17.60 -2.48
N GLY A 283 -7.06 -17.36 -2.48
CA GLY A 283 -8.01 -18.12 -1.66
C GLY A 283 -8.08 -19.60 -2.05
N GLU A 284 -8.01 -19.94 -3.35
CA GLU A 284 -7.96 -21.34 -3.80
C GLU A 284 -6.65 -22.02 -3.40
N ILE A 285 -5.53 -21.30 -3.41
CA ILE A 285 -4.24 -21.82 -2.95
C ILE A 285 -4.28 -22.10 -1.45
N VAL A 286 -4.85 -21.20 -0.65
CA VAL A 286 -5.05 -21.41 0.81
C VAL A 286 -5.99 -22.59 1.07
N HIS A 287 -7.04 -22.73 0.26
CA HIS A 287 -7.99 -23.85 0.43
C HIS A 287 -7.37 -25.21 0.08
N GLU A 288 -6.48 -25.28 -0.88
CA GLU A 288 -5.75 -26.50 -1.27
C GLU A 288 -4.65 -26.87 -0.26
N GLU A 289 -4.21 -25.90 0.56
CA GLU A 289 -3.26 -26.13 1.62
C GLU A 289 -3.95 -26.90 2.75
N LYS A 290 -3.50 -28.16 2.99
CA LYS A 290 -4.10 -29.07 3.96
C LYS A 290 -3.45 -29.01 5.34
N GLU A 291 -2.27 -28.45 5.44
CA GLU A 291 -1.56 -28.26 6.69
C GLU A 291 -2.12 -26.99 7.34
N ARG A 292 -2.72 -27.06 8.50
CA ARG A 292 -3.50 -26.01 9.21
C ARG A 292 -2.74 -24.72 9.56
N ASP A 293 -1.70 -24.35 8.81
CA ASP A 293 -0.82 -23.21 9.08
C ASP A 293 -1.44 -21.87 8.68
N PHE A 294 -2.51 -21.87 7.86
CA PHE A 294 -3.23 -20.67 7.50
C PHE A 294 -4.56 -20.59 8.28
N GLN A 295 -4.66 -19.59 9.14
CA GLN A 295 -5.95 -19.24 9.75
C GLN A 295 -6.84 -18.65 8.64
N ARG A 296 -8.09 -19.10 8.54
CA ARG A 296 -9.08 -18.70 7.51
C ARG A 296 -9.55 -17.25 7.62
N ASP A 297 -8.66 -16.29 7.87
CA ASP A 297 -8.98 -14.88 7.99
C ASP A 297 -8.40 -14.11 6.81
N SER A 298 -9.23 -13.88 5.89
CA SER A 298 -9.26 -13.54 4.49
C SER A 298 -8.15 -12.63 3.89
N ASN A 299 -7.82 -11.47 4.47
CA ASN A 299 -6.99 -10.48 3.78
C ASN A 299 -5.47 -10.64 4.06
N THR A 300 -5.11 -11.14 5.23
CA THR A 300 -3.72 -11.38 5.60
C THR A 300 -3.16 -12.59 4.84
N ASP A 301 -3.97 -13.63 4.69
CA ASP A 301 -3.60 -14.85 3.98
C ASP A 301 -3.39 -14.59 2.48
N ASP A 302 -4.22 -13.78 1.85
CA ASP A 302 -4.06 -13.38 0.45
C ASP A 302 -2.72 -12.67 0.20
N THR A 303 -2.34 -11.76 1.10
CA THR A 303 -1.05 -11.05 1.02
C THR A 303 0.12 -12.00 1.22
N ARG A 304 0.03 -12.93 2.18
CA ARG A 304 1.06 -13.95 2.46
C ARG A 304 1.25 -14.87 1.27
N VAL A 305 0.16 -15.34 0.65
CA VAL A 305 0.22 -16.17 -0.57
C VAL A 305 0.88 -15.41 -1.72
N LYS A 306 0.46 -14.17 -1.98
CA LYS A 306 1.07 -13.32 -3.04
C LYS A 306 2.56 -13.13 -2.82
N THR A 307 2.98 -12.87 -1.58
CA THR A 307 4.39 -12.70 -1.22
C THR A 307 5.17 -14.00 -1.38
N ALA A 308 4.63 -15.14 -0.93
CA ALA A 308 5.27 -16.44 -1.09
C ALA A 308 5.44 -16.82 -2.58
N VAL A 309 4.40 -16.63 -3.39
CA VAL A 309 4.45 -16.88 -4.84
C VAL A 309 5.51 -15.99 -5.51
N ALA A 310 5.62 -14.73 -5.10
CA ALA A 310 6.65 -13.83 -5.61
C ALA A 310 8.08 -14.26 -5.22
N TRP A 311 8.29 -14.78 -4.01
CA TRP A 311 9.59 -15.32 -3.60
C TRP A 311 9.94 -16.62 -4.32
N LEU A 312 8.94 -17.47 -4.60
CA LEU A 312 9.12 -18.67 -5.42
C LEU A 312 9.48 -18.32 -6.87
N GLU A 313 8.90 -17.26 -7.43
CA GLU A 313 9.27 -16.73 -8.74
C GLU A 313 10.70 -16.18 -8.75
N GLU A 314 11.08 -15.41 -7.74
CA GLU A 314 12.45 -14.87 -7.62
C GLU A 314 13.50 -15.99 -7.49
N ALA A 315 13.13 -17.06 -6.79
CA ALA A 315 13.94 -18.29 -6.68
C ALA A 315 13.91 -19.16 -7.97
N GLN A 316 13.24 -18.73 -9.03
CA GLN A 316 13.08 -19.46 -10.30
C GLN A 316 12.38 -20.81 -10.17
N LEU A 317 11.57 -21.00 -9.13
CA LEU A 317 10.80 -22.24 -8.91
C LEU A 317 9.44 -22.20 -9.64
N LEU A 318 8.98 -21.05 -10.04
CA LEU A 318 7.80 -20.80 -10.87
C LEU A 318 7.98 -19.49 -11.65
N ASN A 319 7.09 -19.26 -12.63
CA ASN A 319 6.98 -18.01 -13.35
C ASN A 319 5.54 -17.51 -13.27
N ARG A 320 5.32 -16.21 -13.05
CA ARG A 320 3.99 -15.60 -13.07
C ARG A 320 3.74 -14.95 -14.41
N GLU A 321 2.61 -15.26 -14.99
CA GLU A 321 2.07 -14.55 -16.14
C GLU A 321 1.11 -13.44 -15.72
N GLU A 322 0.46 -12.82 -16.69
CA GLU A 322 -0.55 -11.79 -16.47
C GLU A 322 -1.67 -12.28 -15.54
N ASN A 323 -2.09 -11.45 -14.61
CA ASN A 323 -3.26 -11.73 -13.77
C ASN A 323 -4.51 -11.80 -14.65
N ARG A 324 -5.06 -12.99 -14.87
CA ARG A 324 -6.33 -13.20 -15.56
C ARG A 324 -7.46 -13.17 -14.54
N VAL A 325 -8.47 -12.33 -14.80
CA VAL A 325 -9.71 -12.36 -14.02
C VAL A 325 -10.66 -13.36 -14.69
N GLN A 326 -10.90 -14.50 -14.04
CA GLN A 326 -11.98 -15.39 -14.44
C GLN A 326 -13.27 -14.91 -13.78
N VAL A 327 -14.23 -14.48 -14.58
CA VAL A 327 -15.57 -14.13 -14.10
C VAL A 327 -16.43 -15.39 -14.20
N PHE A 328 -16.77 -15.96 -13.04
CA PHE A 328 -17.78 -17.02 -12.97
C PHE A 328 -19.12 -16.36 -12.65
N PRO A 329 -20.10 -16.33 -13.59
CA PRO A 329 -21.41 -15.85 -13.25
C PRO A 329 -22.06 -16.83 -12.24
N ALA A 330 -22.34 -16.36 -11.04
CA ALA A 330 -23.01 -17.15 -10.02
C ALA A 330 -24.45 -17.54 -10.43
N SER A 331 -25.08 -16.74 -11.30
CA SER A 331 -26.33 -17.05 -11.99
C SER A 331 -26.44 -16.16 -13.25
N LEU A 332 -26.82 -16.75 -14.37
CA LEU A 332 -27.23 -15.99 -15.54
C LEU A 332 -28.60 -15.38 -15.26
N ARG A 333 -28.67 -14.03 -15.18
CA ARG A 333 -29.93 -13.29 -15.04
C ARG A 333 -30.70 -13.18 -16.36
N VAL A 334 -30.19 -13.81 -17.41
CA VAL A 334 -30.75 -13.81 -18.78
C VAL A 334 -30.98 -15.24 -19.23
N LYS A 335 -32.13 -15.48 -19.86
CA LYS A 335 -32.57 -16.82 -20.28
C LYS A 335 -32.05 -17.21 -21.67
N ASN A 336 -31.73 -16.25 -22.51
CA ASN A 336 -31.28 -16.48 -23.90
C ASN A 336 -30.54 -15.25 -24.48
N MET A 337 -29.93 -15.44 -25.65
CA MET A 337 -29.16 -14.39 -26.34
C MET A 337 -30.01 -13.21 -26.84
N GLN A 338 -31.32 -13.37 -27.04
CA GLN A 338 -32.21 -12.28 -27.42
C GLN A 338 -32.39 -11.29 -26.28
N GLU A 339 -32.52 -11.81 -25.05
CA GLU A 339 -32.61 -11.02 -23.82
C GLU A 339 -31.30 -10.25 -23.55
N VAL A 340 -30.15 -10.88 -23.79
CA VAL A 340 -28.82 -10.22 -23.72
C VAL A 340 -28.75 -9.06 -24.70
N ARG A 341 -29.16 -9.26 -25.97
CA ARG A 341 -29.15 -8.21 -27.00
C ARG A 341 -30.08 -7.07 -26.65
N ALA A 342 -31.27 -7.34 -26.09
CA ALA A 342 -32.20 -6.32 -25.66
C ALA A 342 -31.62 -5.46 -24.51
N ILE A 343 -30.98 -6.07 -23.50
CA ILE A 343 -30.34 -5.37 -22.40
C ILE A 343 -29.16 -4.52 -22.91
N LEU A 344 -28.32 -5.06 -23.80
CA LEU A 344 -27.20 -4.32 -24.38
C LEU A 344 -27.66 -3.15 -25.29
N ALA A 345 -28.81 -3.29 -25.97
CA ALA A 345 -29.41 -2.21 -26.78
C ALA A 345 -29.94 -1.08 -25.90
N SER A 346 -30.46 -1.38 -24.72
CA SER A 346 -31.01 -0.40 -23.76
C SER A 346 -29.95 0.22 -22.85
N ALA A 347 -28.74 -0.34 -22.77
CA ALA A 347 -27.67 0.16 -21.92
C ALA A 347 -26.96 1.35 -22.56
N GLU A 348 -26.74 2.44 -21.82
CA GLU A 348 -25.89 3.56 -22.23
C GLU A 348 -24.40 3.13 -22.24
N LEU A 349 -24.01 2.45 -23.31
CA LEU A 349 -22.64 2.00 -23.53
C LEU A 349 -21.92 2.96 -24.48
N THR A 350 -20.69 3.33 -24.14
CA THR A 350 -19.82 4.08 -25.06
C THR A 350 -19.55 3.25 -26.32
N GLU A 351 -19.32 3.92 -27.47
CA GLU A 351 -19.09 3.28 -28.76
C GLU A 351 -17.93 2.25 -28.71
N GLN A 352 -16.92 2.55 -27.91
CA GLN A 352 -15.76 1.68 -27.68
C GLN A 352 -16.12 0.40 -26.92
N ARG A 353 -17.04 0.46 -25.96
CA ARG A 353 -17.56 -0.72 -25.24
C ARG A 353 -18.50 -1.58 -26.09
N ARG A 354 -19.26 -0.96 -27.02
CA ARG A 354 -20.11 -1.70 -27.98
C ARG A 354 -19.32 -2.54 -29.00
N LYS A 355 -18.07 -2.13 -29.32
CA LYS A 355 -17.21 -2.88 -30.25
C LYS A 355 -16.54 -4.10 -29.59
N HIS A 356 -16.51 -4.21 -28.28
CA HIS A 356 -15.90 -5.29 -27.54
C HIS A 356 -16.91 -6.29 -26.93
N LEU A 357 -18.22 -6.06 -27.11
CA LEU A 357 -19.33 -6.95 -26.74
C LEU A 357 -19.98 -7.57 -27.97
#